data_8e13926a4750f9e35e6d6df980030678
#
_entry.id   8e13926a4750f9e35e6d6df980030678
#
_cell.length_a   1.000
_cell.length_b   1.000
_cell.length_c   1.000
_cell.angle_alpha   90.00
_cell.angle_beta   90.00
_cell.angle_gamma   90.00
#
_symmetry.space_group_name_H-M   'P 1'
#
loop_
_entity.id
_entity.type
_entity.pdbx_description
1 polymer ?
#
loop_
_entity_poly.entity_id
_entity_poly.type
_entity_poly.pdbx_seq_one_letter_code
_entity_poly.pdbx_strand_id
1 'polypeptide(L)'
;VIFRQTLHSKSAYLQVRYIGAADRGRELVRVHRDRPGSSIQIVEPANLQPKADRDYFRETAARAPGRVYLSDINLNRELGVVEKPKLPVIRASVPVHFEGAFYGMVVINLAIAPTFEYLATIGNRSHVLYLTNAKGEYLRHPDSSLSFAFETGGTHTVFSDFPTVAHVLDGSVESVSLLSDTGETLLGSRVIPFGPDDLG
;
A
#
# COMPACT_ATOMS: atom_id res chain seq x y z
N VAL A 1 -22.89 -8.69 8.10
CA VAL A 1 -23.53 -7.37 7.89
C VAL A 1 -22.50 -6.25 8.00
N ILE A 2 -21.76 -6.09 9.10
CA ILE A 2 -20.83 -4.96 9.37
C ILE A 2 -19.78 -4.80 8.24
N PHE A 3 -19.02 -5.82 7.87
CA PHE A 3 -17.95 -5.73 6.86
C PHE A 3 -18.47 -5.30 5.48
N ARG A 4 -19.67 -5.76 5.10
CA ARG A 4 -20.30 -5.31 3.87
C ARG A 4 -20.67 -3.82 3.91
N GLN A 5 -21.18 -3.33 5.04
CA GLN A 5 -21.48 -1.91 5.23
C GLN A 5 -20.20 -1.07 5.23
N THR A 6 -19.12 -1.55 5.85
CA THR A 6 -17.80 -0.90 5.80
C THR A 6 -17.30 -0.72 4.37
N LEU A 7 -17.40 -1.76 3.52
CA LEU A 7 -17.04 -1.62 2.10
C LEU A 7 -17.95 -0.64 1.36
N HIS A 8 -19.25 -0.63 1.67
CA HIS A 8 -20.19 0.33 1.06
C HIS A 8 -19.87 1.78 1.42
N SER A 9 -19.36 2.04 2.62
CA SER A 9 -19.11 3.41 3.10
C SER A 9 -18.02 4.14 2.34
N LYS A 10 -17.07 3.42 1.74
CA LYS A 10 -15.90 3.98 1.02
C LYS A 10 -15.61 3.17 -0.24
N SER A 11 -15.65 3.83 -1.40
CA SER A 11 -15.34 3.18 -2.68
C SER A 11 -13.91 2.67 -2.77
N ALA A 12 -12.96 3.33 -2.10
CA ALA A 12 -11.55 2.92 -2.05
C ALA A 12 -11.28 1.65 -1.25
N TYR A 13 -12.21 1.21 -0.39
CA TYR A 13 -12.04 -0.03 0.35
C TYR A 13 -12.33 -1.22 -0.57
N LEU A 14 -11.33 -2.08 -0.75
CA LEU A 14 -11.40 -3.25 -1.62
C LEU A 14 -11.74 -4.53 -0.87
N GLN A 15 -11.17 -4.70 0.31
CA GLN A 15 -11.39 -5.89 1.13
C GLN A 15 -11.49 -5.52 2.59
N VAL A 16 -12.39 -6.17 3.31
CA VAL A 16 -12.43 -6.20 4.78
C VAL A 16 -12.41 -7.65 5.22
N ARG A 17 -11.49 -7.98 6.12
CA ARG A 17 -11.27 -9.35 6.58
C ARG A 17 -11.17 -9.41 8.08
N TYR A 18 -11.62 -10.52 8.65
CA TYR A 18 -11.19 -10.96 9.97
C TYR A 18 -10.31 -12.20 9.80
N ILE A 19 -9.13 -12.14 10.37
CA ILE A 19 -8.13 -13.21 10.34
C ILE A 19 -7.92 -13.67 11.77
N GLY A 20 -8.19 -14.95 12.06
CA GLY A 20 -7.97 -15.54 13.37
C GLY A 20 -6.50 -15.81 13.65
N ALA A 21 -6.11 -15.89 14.91
CA ALA A 21 -4.75 -16.26 15.32
C ALA A 21 -4.46 -17.76 15.08
N ALA A 22 -5.49 -18.60 15.18
CA ALA A 22 -5.37 -20.06 14.96
C ALA A 22 -5.23 -20.43 13.48
N ASP A 23 -4.99 -21.70 13.20
CA ASP A 23 -4.96 -22.31 11.85
C ASP A 23 -4.06 -21.56 10.85
N ARG A 24 -2.86 -21.21 11.30
CA ARG A 24 -1.88 -20.45 10.50
C ARG A 24 -2.41 -19.08 10.05
N GLY A 25 -3.15 -18.39 10.94
CA GLY A 25 -3.71 -17.09 10.61
C GLY A 25 -4.78 -17.20 9.52
N ARG A 26 -5.75 -18.10 9.69
CA ARG A 26 -6.80 -18.31 8.68
C ARG A 26 -7.77 -17.17 8.64
N GLU A 27 -8.12 -16.72 7.45
CA GLU A 27 -9.27 -15.85 7.23
C GLU A 27 -10.54 -16.56 7.74
N LEU A 28 -11.32 -15.89 8.57
CA LEU A 28 -12.61 -16.39 9.05
C LEU A 28 -13.77 -15.72 8.33
N VAL A 29 -13.56 -14.48 7.91
CA VAL A 29 -14.50 -13.71 7.08
C VAL A 29 -13.71 -12.87 6.10
N ARG A 30 -14.10 -12.88 4.83
CA ARG A 30 -13.62 -11.96 3.81
C ARG A 30 -14.78 -11.43 2.97
N VAL A 31 -14.87 -10.12 2.90
CA VAL A 31 -15.77 -9.39 2.00
C VAL A 31 -14.90 -8.55 1.09
N HIS A 32 -15.13 -8.59 -0.20
CA HIS A 32 -14.30 -7.86 -1.15
C HIS A 32 -15.09 -7.29 -2.34
N ARG A 33 -14.42 -6.44 -3.09
CA ARG A 33 -14.72 -6.02 -4.45
C ARG A 33 -13.44 -6.02 -5.28
N ASP A 34 -13.56 -6.28 -6.57
CA ASP A 34 -12.39 -6.42 -7.46
C ASP A 34 -11.71 -5.06 -7.75
N ARG A 35 -12.48 -3.97 -7.73
CA ARG A 35 -12.02 -2.60 -7.96
C ARG A 35 -12.94 -1.59 -7.28
N PRO A 36 -12.47 -0.34 -7.05
CA PRO A 36 -13.31 0.70 -6.51
C PRO A 36 -14.65 0.82 -7.24
N GLY A 37 -15.76 0.83 -6.48
CA GLY A 37 -17.11 0.98 -7.04
C GLY A 37 -17.76 -0.29 -7.60
N SER A 38 -17.02 -1.42 -7.75
CA SER A 38 -17.64 -2.66 -8.22
C SER A 38 -18.51 -3.36 -7.15
N SER A 39 -19.23 -4.40 -7.56
CA SER A 39 -20.10 -5.17 -6.66
C SER A 39 -19.32 -5.80 -5.51
N ILE A 40 -19.96 -5.88 -4.35
CA ILE A 40 -19.37 -6.47 -3.14
C ILE A 40 -19.77 -7.95 -3.07
N GLN A 41 -18.75 -8.79 -2.87
CA GLN A 41 -18.87 -10.24 -2.76
C GLN A 41 -18.44 -10.71 -1.37
N ILE A 42 -19.07 -11.76 -0.87
CA ILE A 42 -18.65 -12.48 0.33
C ILE A 42 -17.95 -13.74 -0.14
N VAL A 43 -16.75 -13.96 0.38
CA VAL A 43 -15.94 -15.14 0.01
C VAL A 43 -16.47 -16.37 0.73
N GLU A 44 -16.70 -17.42 -0.03
CA GLU A 44 -17.13 -18.71 0.49
C GLU A 44 -16.08 -19.31 1.43
N PRO A 45 -16.46 -20.01 2.50
CA PRO A 45 -15.54 -20.56 3.50
C PRO A 45 -14.41 -21.42 2.93
N ALA A 46 -14.69 -22.16 1.86
CA ALA A 46 -13.70 -23.01 1.18
C ALA A 46 -12.56 -22.21 0.50
N ASN A 47 -12.80 -20.95 0.18
CA ASN A 47 -11.84 -20.06 -0.49
C ASN A 47 -11.10 -19.12 0.47
N LEU A 48 -11.36 -19.23 1.77
CA LEU A 48 -10.65 -18.47 2.80
C LEU A 48 -9.23 -19.05 2.99
N GLN A 49 -8.24 -18.15 3.14
CA GLN A 49 -6.82 -18.49 3.05
C GLN A 49 -6.08 -18.32 4.38
N PRO A 50 -5.02 -19.10 4.65
CA PRO A 50 -4.07 -18.81 5.72
C PRO A 50 -3.24 -17.58 5.33
N LYS A 51 -2.87 -16.76 6.32
CA LYS A 51 -2.15 -15.47 6.13
C LYS A 51 -1.00 -15.25 7.12
N ALA A 52 -0.66 -16.22 7.98
CA ALA A 52 0.39 -16.04 8.98
C ALA A 52 1.79 -15.80 8.39
N ASP A 53 2.01 -16.21 7.14
CA ASP A 53 3.25 -15.97 6.38
C ASP A 53 3.41 -14.52 5.91
N ARG A 54 2.37 -13.70 6.04
CA ARG A 54 2.37 -12.31 5.56
C ARG A 54 2.95 -11.35 6.59
N ASP A 55 3.75 -10.38 6.11
CA ASP A 55 4.37 -9.36 6.97
C ASP A 55 3.32 -8.62 7.79
N TYR A 56 2.24 -8.14 7.17
CA TYR A 56 1.18 -7.43 7.87
C TYR A 56 0.53 -8.27 8.99
N PHE A 57 0.52 -9.62 8.88
CA PHE A 57 0.01 -10.48 9.95
C PHE A 57 0.95 -10.44 11.16
N ARG A 58 2.25 -10.65 10.93
CA ARG A 58 3.27 -10.65 11.99
C ARG A 58 3.36 -9.29 12.68
N GLU A 59 3.41 -8.23 11.87
CA GLU A 59 3.51 -6.86 12.36
C GLU A 59 2.27 -6.45 13.19
N THR A 60 1.07 -6.81 12.73
CA THR A 60 -0.15 -6.52 13.48
C THR A 60 -0.24 -7.34 14.77
N ALA A 61 0.13 -8.62 14.73
CA ALA A 61 0.09 -9.48 15.91
C ALA A 61 1.03 -8.99 17.03
N ALA A 62 2.12 -8.29 16.68
CA ALA A 62 3.05 -7.70 17.63
C ALA A 62 2.58 -6.36 18.22
N ARG A 63 1.49 -5.76 17.71
CA ARG A 63 0.99 -4.47 18.16
C ARG A 63 0.17 -4.59 19.44
N ALA A 64 0.27 -3.53 20.26
CA ALA A 64 -0.60 -3.39 21.42
C ALA A 64 -2.08 -3.22 21.00
N PRO A 65 -3.06 -3.55 21.88
CA PRO A 65 -4.47 -3.35 21.62
C PRO A 65 -4.79 -1.93 21.15
N GLY A 66 -5.59 -1.82 20.09
CA GLY A 66 -6.02 -0.53 19.52
C GLY A 66 -4.97 0.17 18.62
N ARG A 67 -3.73 -0.33 18.54
CA ARG A 67 -2.73 0.25 17.65
C ARG A 67 -2.90 -0.27 16.22
N VAL A 68 -3.02 0.67 15.29
CA VAL A 68 -3.14 0.36 13.86
C VAL A 68 -1.76 0.06 13.28
N TYR A 69 -1.69 -0.92 12.40
CA TYR A 69 -0.57 -1.14 11.50
C TYR A 69 -0.95 -0.68 10.09
N LEU A 70 -0.06 0.04 9.43
CA LEU A 70 -0.14 0.37 8.01
C LEU A 70 0.99 -0.33 7.26
N SER A 71 0.65 -1.03 6.19
CA SER A 71 1.65 -1.66 5.34
C SER A 71 2.27 -0.66 4.38
N ASP A 72 3.44 -1.00 3.82
CA ASP A 72 3.91 -0.38 2.59
C ASP A 72 2.87 -0.49 1.48
N ILE A 73 2.98 0.42 0.50
CA ILE A 73 2.17 0.37 -0.72
C ILE A 73 2.75 -0.73 -1.62
N ASN A 74 1.96 -1.75 -1.90
CA ASN A 74 2.35 -2.86 -2.77
C ASN A 74 1.18 -3.34 -3.63
N LEU A 75 1.45 -4.23 -4.58
CA LEU A 75 0.40 -4.79 -5.42
C LEU A 75 -0.47 -5.79 -4.67
N ASN A 76 -1.76 -5.78 -4.92
CA ASN A 76 -2.65 -6.79 -4.38
C ASN A 76 -2.32 -8.16 -4.96
N ARG A 77 -2.37 -9.19 -4.10
CA ARG A 77 -2.06 -10.58 -4.49
C ARG A 77 -3.16 -11.50 -4.03
N GLU A 78 -3.58 -12.36 -4.94
CA GLU A 78 -4.49 -13.46 -4.63
C GLU A 78 -3.73 -14.77 -4.82
N LEU A 79 -3.80 -15.67 -3.84
CA LEU A 79 -3.05 -16.95 -3.84
C LEU A 79 -1.53 -16.76 -4.09
N GLY A 80 -0.96 -15.62 -3.66
CA GLY A 80 0.46 -15.30 -3.86
C GLY A 80 0.79 -14.66 -5.22
N VAL A 81 -0.14 -14.63 -6.16
CA VAL A 81 0.05 -14.06 -7.51
C VAL A 81 -0.46 -12.61 -7.54
N VAL A 82 0.29 -11.72 -8.21
CA VAL A 82 -0.14 -10.33 -8.44
C VAL A 82 -1.38 -10.33 -9.32
N GLU A 83 -2.42 -9.63 -8.88
CA GLU A 83 -3.65 -9.49 -9.64
C GLU A 83 -3.45 -8.67 -10.92
N LYS A 84 -4.23 -8.99 -11.94
CA LYS A 84 -4.28 -8.23 -13.19
C LYS A 84 -5.70 -7.68 -13.43
N PRO A 85 -5.84 -6.36 -13.73
CA PRO A 85 -4.77 -5.35 -13.79
C PRO A 85 -4.07 -5.14 -12.44
N LYS A 86 -2.82 -4.63 -12.46
CA LYS A 86 -2.07 -4.29 -11.25
C LYS A 86 -2.91 -3.38 -10.35
N LEU A 87 -3.07 -3.74 -9.09
CA LEU A 87 -3.90 -3.01 -8.13
C LEU A 87 -3.05 -2.62 -6.91
N PRO A 88 -2.52 -1.40 -6.88
CA PRO A 88 -1.78 -0.89 -5.73
C PRO A 88 -2.70 -0.72 -4.52
N VAL A 89 -2.25 -1.25 -3.37
CA VAL A 89 -3.01 -1.21 -2.12
C VAL A 89 -2.13 -0.84 -0.93
N ILE A 90 -2.76 -0.24 0.06
CA ILE A 90 -2.31 -0.14 1.45
C ILE A 90 -3.19 -1.07 2.28
N ARG A 91 -2.60 -1.72 3.28
CA ARG A 91 -3.34 -2.49 4.28
C ARG A 91 -3.30 -1.77 5.61
N ALA A 92 -4.48 -1.41 6.11
CA ALA A 92 -4.64 -0.98 7.48
C ALA A 92 -5.14 -2.18 8.30
N SER A 93 -4.52 -2.47 9.43
CA SER A 93 -4.94 -3.56 10.29
C SER A 93 -4.83 -3.22 11.76
N VAL A 94 -5.69 -3.84 12.56
CA VAL A 94 -5.73 -3.65 14.01
C VAL A 94 -5.83 -5.01 14.69
N PRO A 95 -5.02 -5.29 15.76
CA PRO A 95 -5.12 -6.54 16.49
C PRO A 95 -6.39 -6.58 17.33
N VAL A 96 -6.95 -7.77 17.44
CA VAL A 96 -8.03 -8.11 18.36
C VAL A 96 -7.44 -8.99 19.46
N HIS A 97 -7.56 -8.56 20.71
CA HIS A 97 -7.13 -9.31 21.88
C HIS A 97 -8.34 -9.76 22.69
N PHE A 98 -8.22 -10.94 23.28
CA PHE A 98 -9.18 -11.47 24.23
C PHE A 98 -8.40 -12.03 25.45
N GLU A 99 -8.78 -11.64 26.65
CA GLU A 99 -8.09 -12.00 27.91
C GLU A 99 -6.57 -11.77 27.87
N GLY A 100 -6.14 -10.70 27.20
CA GLY A 100 -4.73 -10.33 27.07
C GLY A 100 -3.95 -11.07 25.96
N ALA A 101 -4.54 -12.10 25.35
CA ALA A 101 -3.92 -12.84 24.24
C ALA A 101 -4.36 -12.31 22.88
N PHE A 102 -3.46 -12.35 21.88
CA PHE A 102 -3.79 -12.08 20.49
C PHE A 102 -4.77 -13.13 19.96
N TYR A 103 -5.96 -12.71 19.59
CA TYR A 103 -7.04 -13.59 19.13
C TYR A 103 -7.23 -13.55 17.62
N GLY A 104 -6.80 -12.45 16.99
CA GLY A 104 -6.89 -12.24 15.55
C GLY A 104 -6.75 -10.78 15.20
N MET A 105 -7.13 -10.42 13.98
CA MET A 105 -7.05 -9.05 13.50
C MET A 105 -8.15 -8.73 12.51
N VAL A 106 -8.51 -7.45 12.43
CA VAL A 106 -9.28 -6.89 11.32
C VAL A 106 -8.33 -6.23 10.34
N VAL A 107 -8.49 -6.49 9.05
CA VAL A 107 -7.65 -5.93 7.99
C VAL A 107 -8.53 -5.31 6.91
N ILE A 108 -8.19 -4.10 6.49
CA ILE A 108 -8.80 -3.39 5.36
C ILE A 108 -7.73 -3.17 4.28
N ASN A 109 -8.01 -3.59 3.05
CA ASN A 109 -7.21 -3.21 1.90
C ASN A 109 -7.84 -1.98 1.23
N LEU A 110 -7.03 -0.94 1.06
CA LEU A 110 -7.43 0.30 0.40
C LEU A 110 -6.75 0.38 -0.96
N ALA A 111 -7.52 0.67 -2.02
CA ALA A 111 -6.96 1.01 -3.32
C ALA A 111 -6.29 2.39 -3.25
N ILE A 112 -5.04 2.48 -3.67
CA ILE A 112 -4.28 3.74 -3.68
C ILE A 112 -4.17 4.34 -5.10
N ALA A 113 -4.47 3.58 -6.15
CA ALA A 113 -4.41 4.05 -7.52
C ALA A 113 -5.22 5.36 -7.75
N PRO A 114 -6.46 5.54 -7.25
CA PRO A 114 -7.18 6.78 -7.39
C PRO A 114 -6.45 8.00 -6.79
N THR A 115 -5.70 7.79 -5.70
CA THR A 115 -4.87 8.85 -5.09
C THR A 115 -3.70 9.20 -6.01
N PHE A 116 -3.05 8.23 -6.62
CA PHE A 116 -1.96 8.48 -7.58
C PHE A 116 -2.46 9.22 -8.83
N GLU A 117 -3.62 8.85 -9.34
CA GLU A 117 -4.27 9.56 -10.45
C GLU A 117 -4.58 11.01 -10.06
N TYR A 118 -5.18 11.22 -8.89
CA TYR A 118 -5.47 12.56 -8.40
C TYR A 118 -4.20 13.41 -8.25
N LEU A 119 -3.15 12.88 -7.63
CA LEU A 119 -1.87 13.58 -7.48
C LEU A 119 -1.26 13.95 -8.84
N ALA A 120 -1.42 13.12 -9.86
CA ALA A 120 -0.97 13.42 -11.20
C ALA A 120 -1.70 14.61 -11.85
N THR A 121 -2.91 14.94 -11.40
CA THR A 121 -3.68 16.08 -11.92
C THR A 121 -3.36 17.40 -11.24
N ILE A 122 -2.74 17.37 -10.04
CA ILE A 122 -2.37 18.58 -9.28
C ILE A 122 -1.24 19.33 -9.99
N GLY A 123 -0.32 18.62 -10.64
CA GLY A 123 0.70 19.20 -11.49
C GLY A 123 0.07 19.82 -12.75
N ASN A 124 0.59 20.94 -13.20
CA ASN A 124 0.23 21.45 -14.51
C ASN A 124 0.90 20.56 -15.60
N ARG A 125 0.58 20.78 -16.88
CA ARG A 125 1.12 19.98 -18.00
C ARG A 125 2.65 19.98 -18.12
N SER A 126 3.32 20.87 -17.38
CA SER A 126 4.78 21.00 -17.37
C SER A 126 5.48 20.16 -16.29
N HIS A 127 4.72 19.49 -15.39
CA HIS A 127 5.29 18.72 -14.30
C HIS A 127 5.03 17.23 -14.47
N VAL A 128 6.07 16.43 -14.19
CA VAL A 128 6.01 14.98 -14.17
C VAL A 128 6.16 14.53 -12.72
N LEU A 129 5.20 13.73 -12.23
CA LEU A 129 5.20 13.21 -10.88
C LEU A 129 5.78 11.80 -10.86
N TYR A 130 6.82 11.62 -10.05
CA TYR A 130 7.36 10.33 -9.63
C TYR A 130 7.00 10.09 -8.17
N LEU A 131 6.61 8.87 -7.83
CA LEU A 131 6.43 8.44 -6.44
C LEU A 131 7.27 7.19 -6.21
N THR A 132 8.02 7.17 -5.13
CA THR A 132 8.86 6.04 -4.74
C THR A 132 8.56 5.63 -3.30
N ASN A 133 8.97 4.40 -2.96
CA ASN A 133 9.10 4.00 -1.58
C ASN A 133 10.46 4.44 -1.00
N ALA A 134 10.73 4.11 0.26
CA ALA A 134 11.99 4.46 0.93
C ALA A 134 13.24 3.80 0.29
N LYS A 135 13.08 2.79 -0.54
CA LYS A 135 14.17 2.14 -1.28
C LYS A 135 14.42 2.76 -2.65
N GLY A 136 13.67 3.83 -3.00
CA GLY A 136 13.74 4.45 -4.31
C GLY A 136 13.03 3.67 -5.42
N GLU A 137 12.30 2.60 -5.09
CA GLU A 137 11.54 1.80 -6.04
C GLU A 137 10.26 2.54 -6.45
N TYR A 138 9.96 2.57 -7.75
CA TYR A 138 8.84 3.35 -8.26
C TYR A 138 7.48 2.74 -7.92
N LEU A 139 6.68 3.50 -7.16
CA LEU A 139 5.25 3.27 -6.98
C LEU A 139 4.46 3.89 -8.14
N ARG A 140 4.94 5.02 -8.68
CA ARG A 140 4.42 5.66 -9.89
C ARG A 140 5.55 6.21 -10.73
N HIS A 141 5.53 5.90 -12.01
CA HIS A 141 6.45 6.41 -13.02
C HIS A 141 5.63 6.78 -14.27
N PRO A 142 6.03 7.80 -15.10
CA PRO A 142 5.38 8.13 -16.36
C PRO A 142 5.29 6.94 -17.32
N ASP A 143 6.38 6.18 -17.41
CA ASP A 143 6.35 4.85 -18.03
C ASP A 143 5.74 3.86 -17.03
N SER A 144 4.52 3.41 -17.32
CA SER A 144 3.77 2.49 -16.46
C SER A 144 4.45 1.11 -16.29
N SER A 145 5.36 0.73 -17.18
CA SER A 145 6.10 -0.53 -17.07
C SER A 145 7.07 -0.52 -15.89
N LEU A 146 7.58 0.66 -15.50
CA LEU A 146 8.47 0.85 -14.36
C LEU A 146 7.70 0.97 -13.04
N SER A 147 6.40 1.29 -13.06
CA SER A 147 5.58 1.33 -11.84
C SER A 147 5.41 -0.07 -11.26
N PHE A 148 5.81 -0.24 -9.99
CA PHE A 148 5.83 -1.53 -9.28
C PHE A 148 6.64 -2.63 -10.00
N ALA A 149 7.64 -2.26 -10.81
CA ALA A 149 8.49 -3.23 -11.48
C ALA A 149 9.25 -4.11 -10.48
N PHE A 150 9.65 -3.58 -9.33
CA PHE A 150 10.34 -4.30 -8.26
C PHE A 150 9.54 -5.52 -7.75
N GLU A 151 8.22 -5.48 -7.80
CA GLU A 151 7.39 -6.64 -7.42
C GLU A 151 7.36 -7.77 -8.45
N THR A 152 7.90 -7.53 -9.63
CA THR A 152 7.96 -8.48 -10.74
C THR A 152 9.39 -8.75 -11.25
N GLY A 153 10.39 -8.39 -10.43
CA GLY A 153 11.81 -8.66 -10.70
C GLY A 153 12.57 -7.52 -11.40
N GLY A 154 11.93 -6.36 -11.59
CA GLY A 154 12.63 -5.16 -12.08
C GLY A 154 13.53 -4.56 -11.00
N THR A 155 14.65 -3.97 -11.43
CA THR A 155 15.67 -3.37 -10.54
C THR A 155 15.83 -1.87 -10.74
N HIS A 156 15.08 -1.27 -11.65
CA HIS A 156 15.16 0.15 -11.96
C HIS A 156 14.56 1.00 -10.81
N THR A 157 15.32 2.00 -10.37
CA THR A 157 14.96 2.85 -9.24
C THR A 157 15.14 4.33 -9.56
N VAL A 158 14.66 5.20 -8.72
CA VAL A 158 14.84 6.66 -8.84
C VAL A 158 16.33 7.04 -8.86
N PHE A 159 17.20 6.26 -8.25
CA PHE A 159 18.66 6.52 -8.25
C PHE A 159 19.29 6.29 -9.61
N SER A 160 18.68 5.47 -10.46
CA SER A 160 19.12 5.28 -11.84
C SER A 160 18.87 6.51 -12.71
N ASP A 161 17.75 7.21 -12.45
CA ASP A 161 17.34 8.38 -13.23
C ASP A 161 17.83 9.70 -12.58
N PHE A 162 17.83 9.76 -11.24
CA PHE A 162 18.14 10.95 -10.46
C PHE A 162 19.04 10.60 -9.27
N PRO A 163 20.35 10.35 -9.46
CA PRO A 163 21.24 9.89 -8.38
C PRO A 163 21.27 10.81 -7.15
N THR A 164 21.11 12.11 -7.35
CA THR A 164 21.13 13.13 -6.27
C THR A 164 19.98 13.02 -5.29
N VAL A 165 18.89 12.32 -5.65
CA VAL A 165 17.74 12.06 -4.74
C VAL A 165 18.15 11.17 -3.56
N ALA A 166 19.26 10.44 -3.65
CA ALA A 166 19.76 9.62 -2.54
C ALA A 166 19.90 10.42 -1.24
N HIS A 167 20.39 11.67 -1.31
CA HIS A 167 20.56 12.55 -0.13
C HIS A 167 19.24 12.96 0.53
N VAL A 168 18.13 12.93 -0.20
CA VAL A 168 16.80 13.17 0.38
C VAL A 168 16.29 11.93 1.08
N LEU A 169 16.48 10.75 0.47
CA LEU A 169 15.99 9.49 1.02
C LEU A 169 16.78 9.00 2.22
N ASP A 170 18.08 9.32 2.32
CA ASP A 170 18.91 9.02 3.50
C ASP A 170 18.70 10.03 4.66
N GLY A 171 17.88 11.07 4.43
CA GLY A 171 17.56 12.08 5.43
C GLY A 171 18.65 13.14 5.64
N SER A 172 19.71 13.16 4.83
CA SER A 172 20.78 14.16 4.92
C SER A 172 20.30 15.55 4.50
N VAL A 173 19.26 15.62 3.65
CA VAL A 173 18.58 16.87 3.29
C VAL A 173 17.06 16.66 3.26
N GLU A 174 16.28 17.69 3.58
CA GLU A 174 14.81 17.62 3.56
C GLU A 174 14.25 17.56 2.14
N SER A 175 14.87 18.29 1.22
CA SER A 175 14.49 18.33 -0.19
C SER A 175 15.66 18.72 -1.08
N VAL A 176 15.60 18.32 -2.34
CA VAL A 176 16.55 18.70 -3.37
C VAL A 176 15.81 19.38 -4.51
N SER A 177 16.35 20.49 -4.99
CA SER A 177 15.92 21.13 -6.22
C SER A 177 17.14 21.35 -7.11
N LEU A 178 17.10 20.76 -8.30
CA LEU A 178 18.21 20.77 -9.25
C LEU A 178 17.73 21.18 -10.63
N LEU A 179 18.53 21.99 -11.32
CA LEU A 179 18.41 22.16 -12.76
C LEU A 179 19.24 21.09 -13.46
N SER A 180 18.75 20.54 -14.55
CA SER A 180 19.58 19.72 -15.44
C SER A 180 20.72 20.53 -16.02
N ASP A 181 21.78 19.88 -16.48
CA ASP A 181 22.94 20.55 -17.11
C ASP A 181 22.52 21.36 -18.36
N THR A 182 21.41 21.00 -18.98
CA THR A 182 20.80 21.76 -20.10
C THR A 182 19.91 22.92 -19.66
N GLY A 183 19.62 23.06 -18.35
CA GLY A 183 18.70 24.08 -17.82
C GLY A 183 17.23 23.84 -18.14
N GLU A 184 16.88 22.71 -18.77
CA GLU A 184 15.51 22.47 -19.24
C GLU A 184 14.62 21.76 -18.20
N THR A 185 15.21 21.15 -17.19
CA THR A 185 14.46 20.37 -16.19
C THR A 185 14.80 20.82 -14.77
N LEU A 186 13.80 21.17 -13.97
CA LEU A 186 13.91 21.35 -12.53
C LEU A 186 13.42 20.08 -11.83
N LEU A 187 14.29 19.42 -11.10
CA LEU A 187 13.93 18.32 -10.20
C LEU A 187 13.70 18.88 -8.79
N GLY A 188 12.51 18.65 -8.26
CA GLY A 188 12.19 18.86 -6.84
C GLY A 188 11.85 17.51 -6.21
N SER A 189 12.42 17.20 -5.06
CA SER A 189 12.09 15.98 -4.33
C SER A 189 11.91 16.25 -2.83
N ARG A 190 11.05 15.48 -2.18
CA ARG A 190 10.76 15.56 -0.75
C ARG A 190 10.34 14.21 -0.21
N VAL A 191 10.79 13.87 1.00
CA VAL A 191 10.24 12.76 1.78
C VAL A 191 8.91 13.19 2.40
N ILE A 192 7.90 12.36 2.23
CA ILE A 192 6.61 12.52 2.90
C ILE A 192 6.54 11.43 3.97
N PRO A 193 6.54 11.79 5.27
CA PRO A 193 6.33 10.84 6.34
C PRO A 193 5.00 10.12 6.16
N PHE A 194 5.00 8.82 6.38
CA PHE A 194 3.80 8.00 6.25
C PHE A 194 3.81 6.88 7.28
N GLY A 195 2.90 6.96 8.24
CA GLY A 195 2.77 5.94 9.28
C GLY A 195 1.56 6.19 10.19
N PRO A 196 1.19 5.21 11.02
CA PRO A 196 0.09 5.38 11.96
C PRO A 196 0.35 6.46 13.01
N ASP A 197 1.60 6.73 13.32
CA ASP A 197 2.01 7.76 14.30
C ASP A 197 1.97 9.18 13.69
N ASP A 198 1.91 9.29 12.37
CA ASP A 198 1.80 10.55 11.62
C ASP A 198 0.33 10.99 11.41
N LEU A 199 -0.62 10.16 11.80
CA LEU A 199 -2.05 10.43 11.64
C LEU A 199 -2.67 11.20 12.81
N GLY A 200 -1.87 11.61 13.81
CA GLY A 200 -2.20 12.54 14.90
C GLY A 200 -3.20 11.98 15.91
#